data_1bb6e808101cf029eebfde1979b995f4
#
_entry.id   1bb6e808101cf029eebfde1979b995f4
#
_cell.length_a   1.000
_cell.length_b   1.000
_cell.length_c   1.000
_cell.angle_alpha   90.00
_cell.angle_beta   90.00
_cell.angle_gamma   90.00
#
_symmetry.space_group_name_H-M   'P 1'
#
loop_
_entity.id
_entity.type
_entity.pdbx_description
1 polymer ?
#
loop_
_entity_poly.entity_id
_entity_poly.type
_entity_poly.pdbx_seq_one_letter_code
_entity_poly.pdbx_strand_id
1 'polypeptide(L)'
;MNLENVTYKDTTPFVPPITGGKVIKVYDGDTLTLATTLPFEGSPMYRFSVRTKGIDCPEMKTKNANEKHCAKLARDMIKSKCLNKIVELRNVELEKYGRILADIYVDGVDVKTFLLDANLAVAYDGGTKVTPEDWLVYYNLKNA
;
A
#
# COMPACT_ATOMS: atom_id res chain seq x y z
N MET A 1 2.33 29.95 -16.51
CA MET A 1 2.37 29.55 -17.95
C MET A 1 1.00 29.77 -18.58
N ASN A 2 0.97 30.30 -19.79
CA ASN A 2 -0.28 30.51 -20.52
C ASN A 2 -0.77 29.17 -21.08
N LEU A 3 -2.04 28.83 -20.83
CA LEU A 3 -2.63 27.58 -21.32
C LEU A 3 -2.56 27.43 -22.83
N GLU A 4 -2.66 28.52 -23.59
CA GLU A 4 -2.60 28.46 -25.04
C GLU A 4 -1.27 27.94 -25.58
N ASN A 5 -0.19 28.11 -24.83
CA ASN A 5 1.15 27.75 -25.24
C ASN A 5 1.67 26.46 -24.57
N VAL A 6 0.85 25.85 -23.69
CA VAL A 6 1.28 24.65 -23.00
C VAL A 6 1.27 23.44 -23.92
N THR A 7 2.33 22.61 -23.85
CA THR A 7 2.44 21.38 -24.61
C THR A 7 2.57 20.19 -23.64
N TYR A 8 2.52 18.99 -24.18
CA TYR A 8 2.66 17.77 -23.36
C TYR A 8 3.92 17.80 -22.49
N LYS A 9 5.04 18.28 -23.04
CA LYS A 9 6.33 18.37 -22.32
C LYS A 9 6.29 19.32 -21.12
N ASP A 10 5.37 20.27 -21.13
CA ASP A 10 5.25 21.27 -20.07
C ASP A 10 4.45 20.76 -18.87
N THR A 11 3.90 19.55 -18.97
CA THR A 11 3.00 18.98 -17.96
C THR A 11 3.63 17.82 -17.24
N THR A 12 3.13 17.55 -16.03
CA THR A 12 3.48 16.36 -15.26
C THR A 12 2.20 15.62 -14.87
N PRO A 13 2.25 14.27 -14.71
CA PRO A 13 1.10 13.56 -14.17
C PRO A 13 0.73 14.08 -12.79
N PHE A 14 -0.56 14.12 -12.50
CA PHE A 14 -1.00 14.54 -11.18
C PHE A 14 -0.78 13.42 -10.17
N VAL A 15 0.00 13.72 -9.13
CA VAL A 15 0.13 12.86 -7.95
C VAL A 15 -0.52 13.64 -6.81
N PRO A 16 -1.55 13.09 -6.13
CA PRO A 16 -2.18 13.82 -5.04
C PRO A 16 -1.15 14.26 -3.99
N PRO A 17 -1.13 15.56 -3.62
CA PRO A 17 -0.15 16.08 -2.66
C PRO A 17 -0.58 15.75 -1.23
N ILE A 18 -0.50 14.48 -0.86
CA ILE A 18 -0.84 13.97 0.47
C ILE A 18 0.39 13.42 1.15
N THR A 19 0.46 13.59 2.47
CA THR A 19 1.60 13.18 3.29
C THR A 19 1.21 12.21 4.39
N GLY A 20 -0.07 11.86 4.49
CA GLY A 20 -0.59 10.95 5.50
C GLY A 20 -2.09 11.09 5.65
N GLY A 21 -2.62 10.42 6.63
CA GLY A 21 -4.04 10.45 6.95
C GLY A 21 -4.45 9.29 7.85
N LYS A 22 -5.76 9.12 8.03
CA LYS A 22 -6.30 8.06 8.87
C LYS A 22 -6.59 6.82 8.03
N VAL A 23 -6.14 5.67 8.49
CA VAL A 23 -6.48 4.38 7.87
C VAL A 23 -7.89 4.01 8.26
N ILE A 24 -8.80 3.96 7.29
CA ILE A 24 -10.23 3.68 7.54
C ILE A 24 -10.64 2.29 7.08
N LYS A 25 -9.82 1.62 6.28
CA LYS A 25 -10.08 0.25 5.82
C LYS A 25 -8.76 -0.40 5.44
N VAL A 26 -8.64 -1.70 5.70
CA VAL A 26 -7.52 -2.52 5.23
C VAL A 26 -8.11 -3.62 4.36
N TYR A 27 -7.77 -3.59 3.05
CA TYR A 27 -8.28 -4.56 2.08
C TYR A 27 -7.49 -5.87 2.18
N ASP A 28 -6.16 -5.78 2.14
CA ASP A 28 -5.24 -6.91 2.30
C ASP A 28 -3.91 -6.40 2.88
N GLY A 29 -2.87 -7.22 2.87
CA GLY A 29 -1.58 -6.87 3.49
C GLY A 29 -0.89 -5.68 2.85
N ASP A 30 -1.06 -5.45 1.55
CA ASP A 30 -0.38 -4.38 0.83
C ASP A 30 -1.28 -3.26 0.31
N THR A 31 -2.57 -3.28 0.64
CA THR A 31 -3.51 -2.25 0.16
C THR A 31 -4.46 -1.82 1.28
N LEU A 32 -4.50 -0.51 1.53
CA LEU A 32 -5.39 0.08 2.52
C LEU A 32 -6.06 1.34 1.97
N THR A 33 -7.09 1.79 2.66
CA THR A 33 -7.81 3.02 2.34
C THR A 33 -7.49 4.08 3.39
N LEU A 34 -7.08 5.24 2.92
CA LEU A 34 -6.66 6.38 3.73
C LEU A 34 -7.64 7.53 3.57
N ALA A 35 -8.02 8.16 4.66
CA ALA A 35 -8.83 9.37 4.66
C ALA A 35 -7.95 10.58 4.93
N THR A 36 -7.99 11.57 4.06
CA THR A 36 -7.29 12.85 4.25
C THR A 36 -7.90 13.94 3.36
N THR A 37 -7.56 15.18 3.65
CA THR A 37 -7.92 16.32 2.80
C THR A 37 -6.78 16.63 1.83
N LEU A 38 -7.11 17.35 0.75
CA LEU A 38 -6.10 17.97 -0.12
C LEU A 38 -5.77 19.35 0.42
N PRO A 39 -4.60 19.91 0.04
CA PRO A 39 -4.12 21.18 0.62
C PRO A 39 -4.76 22.40 -0.05
N PHE A 40 -6.09 22.46 -0.10
CA PHE A 40 -6.81 23.65 -0.49
C PHE A 40 -7.94 23.92 0.50
N GLU A 41 -8.29 25.19 0.66
CA GLU A 41 -9.34 25.62 1.58
C GLU A 41 -10.68 25.03 1.15
N GLY A 42 -11.42 24.47 2.11
CA GLY A 42 -12.71 23.84 1.84
C GLY A 42 -12.63 22.43 1.26
N SER A 43 -11.43 21.83 1.21
CA SER A 43 -11.30 20.46 0.71
C SER A 43 -12.21 19.50 1.47
N PRO A 44 -12.96 18.66 0.77
CA PRO A 44 -13.63 17.54 1.42
C PRO A 44 -12.61 16.56 2.02
N MET A 45 -13.10 15.70 2.91
CA MET A 45 -12.33 14.54 3.34
C MET A 45 -12.44 13.47 2.26
N TYR A 46 -11.34 13.24 1.54
CA TYR A 46 -11.28 12.23 0.48
C TYR A 46 -10.82 10.89 1.03
N ARG A 47 -11.13 9.83 0.32
CA ARG A 47 -10.52 8.52 0.56
C ARG A 47 -9.64 8.14 -0.62
N PHE A 48 -8.48 7.58 -0.31
CA PHE A 48 -7.52 7.15 -1.30
C PHE A 48 -7.18 5.68 -1.07
N SER A 49 -7.14 4.90 -2.17
CA SER A 49 -6.57 3.56 -2.11
C SER A 49 -5.05 3.68 -2.21
N VAL A 50 -4.35 3.12 -1.24
CA VAL A 50 -2.89 3.21 -1.14
C VAL A 50 -2.31 1.81 -1.13
N ARG A 51 -1.38 1.55 -2.06
CA ARG A 51 -0.61 0.31 -2.10
C ARG A 51 0.76 0.56 -1.49
N THR A 52 1.18 -0.34 -0.62
CA THR A 52 2.51 -0.29 0.00
C THR A 52 3.58 -0.57 -1.04
N LYS A 53 4.56 0.32 -1.12
CA LYS A 53 5.69 0.24 -2.04
C LYS A 53 6.66 -0.85 -1.62
N GLY A 54 7.26 -1.51 -2.59
CA GLY A 54 8.42 -2.36 -2.37
C GLY A 54 8.14 -3.79 -1.95
N ILE A 55 6.87 -4.20 -1.81
CA ILE A 55 6.51 -5.56 -1.43
C ILE A 55 5.37 -6.11 -2.29
N ASP A 56 5.26 -7.43 -2.26
CA ASP A 56 4.11 -8.16 -2.77
C ASP A 56 3.66 -9.15 -1.70
N CYS A 57 2.35 -9.19 -1.44
CA CYS A 57 1.74 -10.02 -0.41
C CYS A 57 0.98 -11.19 -1.05
N PRO A 58 0.64 -12.24 -0.26
CA PRO A 58 -0.31 -13.23 -0.73
C PRO A 58 -1.64 -12.56 -1.08
N GLU A 59 -2.28 -13.03 -2.13
CA GLU A 59 -3.47 -12.41 -2.68
C GLU A 59 -4.74 -12.99 -2.05
N MET A 60 -5.71 -12.11 -1.75
CA MET A 60 -7.02 -12.51 -1.24
C MET A 60 -7.83 -13.22 -2.33
N LYS A 61 -7.73 -12.74 -3.57
CA LYS A 61 -8.42 -13.34 -4.72
C LYS A 61 -7.57 -14.44 -5.33
N THR A 62 -7.61 -15.60 -4.73
CA THR A 62 -6.86 -16.77 -5.20
C THR A 62 -7.69 -18.02 -4.96
N LYS A 63 -7.47 -19.04 -5.80
CA LYS A 63 -8.05 -20.38 -5.58
C LYS A 63 -7.17 -21.23 -4.67
N ASN A 64 -5.94 -20.80 -4.40
CA ASN A 64 -5.02 -21.52 -3.53
C ASN A 64 -5.38 -21.24 -2.07
N ALA A 65 -5.80 -22.29 -1.35
CA ALA A 65 -6.24 -22.16 0.03
C ALA A 65 -5.13 -21.69 0.97
N ASN A 66 -3.90 -22.13 0.75
CA ASN A 66 -2.75 -21.74 1.57
C ASN A 66 -2.41 -20.27 1.37
N GLU A 67 -2.41 -19.81 0.13
CA GLU A 67 -2.19 -18.39 -0.16
C GLU A 67 -3.29 -17.51 0.46
N LYS A 68 -4.56 -17.93 0.32
CA LYS A 68 -5.68 -17.20 0.90
C LYS A 68 -5.59 -17.11 2.42
N HIS A 69 -5.18 -18.19 3.07
CA HIS A 69 -4.95 -18.21 4.51
C HIS A 69 -3.88 -17.19 4.89
N CYS A 70 -2.75 -17.18 4.19
CA CYS A 70 -1.67 -16.22 4.45
C CYS A 70 -2.08 -14.78 4.13
N ALA A 71 -2.90 -14.59 3.09
CA ALA A 71 -3.44 -13.27 2.77
C ALA A 71 -4.28 -12.70 3.91
N LYS A 72 -5.09 -13.53 4.55
CA LYS A 72 -5.88 -13.13 5.72
C LYS A 72 -5.00 -12.80 6.91
N LEU A 73 -3.93 -13.58 7.13
CA LEU A 73 -2.96 -13.29 8.21
C LEU A 73 -2.27 -11.95 7.97
N ALA A 74 -1.84 -11.67 6.74
CA ALA A 74 -1.22 -10.41 6.38
C ALA A 74 -2.17 -9.23 6.58
N ARG A 75 -3.41 -9.35 6.08
CA ARG A 75 -4.44 -8.34 6.26
C ARG A 75 -4.69 -8.07 7.74
N ASP A 76 -4.86 -9.10 8.54
CA ASP A 76 -5.18 -8.96 9.96
C ASP A 76 -4.02 -8.33 10.74
N MET A 77 -2.78 -8.65 10.35
CA MET A 77 -1.60 -8.00 10.92
C MET A 77 -1.62 -6.49 10.68
N ILE A 78 -1.85 -6.08 9.43
CA ILE A 78 -1.91 -4.65 9.08
C ILE A 78 -3.10 -3.97 9.74
N LYS A 79 -4.24 -4.64 9.83
CA LYS A 79 -5.39 -4.11 10.60
C LYS A 79 -5.02 -3.82 12.04
N SER A 80 -4.35 -4.76 12.70
CA SER A 80 -3.98 -4.58 14.11
C SER A 80 -3.00 -3.44 14.31
N LYS A 81 -2.14 -3.17 13.33
CA LYS A 81 -1.11 -2.12 13.41
C LYS A 81 -1.62 -0.74 12.97
N CYS A 82 -2.54 -0.69 12.02
CA CYS A 82 -2.85 0.55 11.30
C CYS A 82 -4.30 1.00 11.35
N LEU A 83 -5.27 0.09 11.49
CA LEU A 83 -6.67 0.48 11.38
C LEU A 83 -7.05 1.53 12.41
N ASN A 84 -7.69 2.60 11.94
CA ASN A 84 -8.10 3.77 12.74
C ASN A 84 -6.94 4.60 13.28
N LYS A 85 -5.71 4.35 12.82
CA LYS A 85 -4.55 5.16 13.19
C LYS A 85 -4.21 6.17 12.11
N ILE A 86 -3.53 7.24 12.50
CA ILE A 86 -2.94 8.21 11.58
C ILE A 86 -1.59 7.66 11.14
N VAL A 87 -1.37 7.60 9.83
CA VAL A 87 -0.12 7.13 9.24
C VAL A 87 0.54 8.24 8.43
N GLU A 88 1.85 8.14 8.26
CA GLU A 88 2.63 9.01 7.39
C GLU A 88 2.90 8.30 6.07
N LEU A 89 2.82 9.03 4.97
CA LEU A 89 3.19 8.53 3.65
C LEU A 89 4.49 9.20 3.20
N ARG A 90 5.39 8.41 2.64
CA ARG A 90 6.63 8.89 2.03
C ARG A 90 6.78 8.33 0.63
N ASN A 91 7.50 9.07 -0.23
CA ASN A 91 7.79 8.65 -1.60
C ASN A 91 6.51 8.34 -2.38
N VAL A 92 5.53 9.23 -2.28
CA VAL A 92 4.20 9.07 -2.87
C VAL A 92 4.30 9.12 -4.39
N GLU A 93 3.75 8.12 -5.05
CA GLU A 93 3.65 8.02 -6.50
C GLU A 93 2.24 7.59 -6.88
N LEU A 94 1.92 7.70 -8.16
CA LEU A 94 0.68 7.17 -8.71
C LEU A 94 1.03 5.94 -9.56
N GLU A 95 0.45 4.78 -9.25
CA GLU A 95 0.66 3.61 -10.09
C GLU A 95 -0.21 3.69 -11.36
N LYS A 96 0.09 2.88 -12.35
CA LYS A 96 -0.55 2.95 -13.67
C LYS A 96 -2.06 2.69 -13.63
N TYR A 97 -2.58 2.07 -12.58
CA TYR A 97 -4.01 1.82 -12.41
C TYR A 97 -4.72 2.85 -11.53
N GLY A 98 -4.03 3.93 -11.19
CA GLY A 98 -4.63 5.06 -10.47
C GLY A 98 -4.58 4.97 -8.95
N ARG A 99 -4.05 3.89 -8.37
CA ARG A 99 -3.84 3.84 -6.92
C ARG A 99 -2.61 4.65 -6.54
N ILE A 100 -2.61 5.13 -5.31
CA ILE A 100 -1.40 5.73 -4.74
C ILE A 100 -0.44 4.61 -4.35
N LEU A 101 0.83 4.80 -4.68
CA LEU A 101 1.91 3.91 -4.28
C LEU A 101 2.82 4.68 -3.34
N ALA A 102 3.04 4.18 -2.13
CA ALA A 102 3.81 4.92 -1.12
C ALA A 102 4.43 4.00 -0.09
N ASP A 103 5.47 4.49 0.58
CA ASP A 103 5.92 3.92 1.84
C ASP A 103 5.01 4.43 2.95
N ILE A 104 4.56 3.54 3.82
CA ILE A 104 3.60 3.83 4.89
C ILE A 104 4.28 3.64 6.24
N TYR A 105 4.21 4.68 7.09
CA TYR A 105 4.81 4.64 8.41
C TYR A 105 3.73 4.81 9.48
N VAL A 106 3.72 3.91 10.45
CA VAL A 106 2.87 4.00 11.64
C VAL A 106 3.77 4.05 12.88
N ASP A 107 3.59 5.06 13.71
CA ASP A 107 4.42 5.27 14.90
C ASP A 107 5.93 5.23 14.59
N GLY A 108 6.31 5.78 13.44
CA GLY A 108 7.70 5.84 12.99
C GLY A 108 8.24 4.55 12.38
N VAL A 109 7.43 3.51 12.24
CA VAL A 109 7.85 2.20 11.70
C VAL A 109 7.25 1.99 10.31
N ASP A 110 8.10 1.61 9.35
CA ASP A 110 7.67 1.24 8.01
C ASP A 110 6.86 -0.05 8.07
N VAL A 111 5.59 0.01 7.62
CA VAL A 111 4.66 -1.12 7.77
C VAL A 111 5.09 -2.37 7.02
N LYS A 112 5.86 -2.22 5.93
CA LYS A 112 6.34 -3.40 5.20
C LYS A 112 7.26 -4.29 6.03
N THR A 113 7.93 -3.73 7.05
CA THR A 113 8.80 -4.53 7.93
C THR A 113 8.02 -5.56 8.72
N PHE A 114 6.79 -5.24 9.15
CA PHE A 114 5.93 -6.21 9.84
C PHE A 114 5.67 -7.44 8.99
N LEU A 115 5.40 -7.22 7.72
CA LEU A 115 5.05 -8.30 6.78
C LEU A 115 6.28 -9.08 6.32
N LEU A 116 7.37 -8.38 6.00
CA LEU A 116 8.62 -9.02 5.59
C LEU A 116 9.19 -9.89 6.72
N ASP A 117 9.19 -9.37 7.95
CA ASP A 117 9.72 -10.09 9.11
C ASP A 117 8.89 -11.33 9.45
N ALA A 118 7.61 -11.34 9.12
CA ALA A 118 6.71 -12.46 9.35
C ALA A 118 6.61 -13.44 8.17
N ASN A 119 7.36 -13.23 7.09
CA ASN A 119 7.22 -13.97 5.83
C ASN A 119 5.80 -13.94 5.26
N LEU A 120 5.15 -12.78 5.39
CA LEU A 120 3.83 -12.49 4.79
C LEU A 120 3.95 -11.50 3.64
N ALA A 121 5.15 -11.24 3.18
CA ALA A 121 5.45 -10.45 2.00
C ALA A 121 6.81 -10.84 1.47
N VAL A 122 7.04 -10.56 0.19
CA VAL A 122 8.34 -10.64 -0.46
C VAL A 122 8.67 -9.28 -1.06
N ALA A 123 9.95 -8.99 -1.23
CA ALA A 123 10.39 -7.77 -1.88
C ALA A 123 9.91 -7.74 -3.33
N TYR A 124 9.47 -6.57 -3.78
CA TYR A 124 8.97 -6.39 -5.14
C TYR A 124 9.34 -4.99 -5.63
N ASP A 125 9.96 -4.92 -6.81
CA ASP A 125 10.46 -3.67 -7.38
C ASP A 125 9.56 -3.08 -8.49
N GLY A 126 8.40 -3.71 -8.74
CA GLY A 126 7.49 -3.29 -9.80
C GLY A 126 7.68 -4.04 -11.11
N GLY A 127 8.69 -4.89 -11.20
CA GLY A 127 8.96 -5.72 -12.38
C GLY A 127 8.25 -7.06 -12.34
N THR A 128 8.96 -8.14 -12.63
CA THR A 128 8.41 -9.49 -12.56
C THR A 128 8.24 -9.93 -11.12
N LYS A 129 7.06 -10.41 -10.78
CA LYS A 129 6.78 -10.94 -9.44
C LYS A 129 7.51 -12.26 -9.24
N VAL A 130 8.20 -12.40 -8.09
CA VAL A 130 8.83 -13.64 -7.65
C VAL A 130 8.21 -13.98 -6.29
N THR A 131 7.16 -14.79 -6.32
CA THR A 131 6.45 -15.19 -5.12
C THR A 131 6.82 -16.61 -4.72
N PRO A 132 6.63 -17.01 -3.44
CA PRO A 132 6.84 -18.37 -3.02
C PRO A 132 5.91 -19.35 -3.79
N GLU A 133 6.39 -20.55 -4.04
CA GLU A 133 5.55 -21.60 -4.62
C GLU A 133 4.38 -21.94 -3.71
N ASP A 134 4.62 -21.96 -2.39
CA ASP A 134 3.60 -22.16 -1.36
C ASP A 134 3.81 -21.13 -0.25
N TRP A 135 2.87 -20.19 -0.15
CA TRP A 135 2.93 -19.14 0.86
C TRP A 135 2.91 -19.67 2.29
N LEU A 136 2.18 -20.75 2.56
CA LEU A 136 2.08 -21.31 3.90
C LEU A 136 3.39 -21.96 4.33
N VAL A 137 4.08 -22.64 3.43
CA VAL A 137 5.42 -23.17 3.69
C VAL A 137 6.38 -22.03 4.00
N TYR A 138 6.35 -20.98 3.21
CA TYR A 138 7.19 -19.81 3.39
C TYR A 138 6.91 -19.12 4.75
N TYR A 139 5.63 -18.92 5.06
CA TYR A 139 5.21 -18.35 6.34
C TYR A 139 5.71 -19.21 7.52
N ASN A 140 5.57 -20.51 7.44
CA ASN A 140 5.93 -21.42 8.51
C ASN A 140 7.43 -21.52 8.76
N LEU A 141 8.28 -21.07 7.85
CA LEU A 141 9.73 -21.01 8.09
C LEU A 141 10.08 -20.13 9.30
N LYS A 142 9.24 -19.16 9.61
CA LYS A 142 9.43 -18.26 10.76
C LYS A 142 8.39 -18.41 11.86
N ASN A 143 7.23 -18.98 11.56
CA ASN A 143 6.05 -18.94 12.42
C ASN A 143 5.49 -20.33 12.77
N ALA A 144 6.21 -21.38 12.47
CA ALA A 144 5.82 -22.74 12.81
C ALA A 144 6.03 -23.04 14.28
#